data_fb9b3cc3975681be2bfe1cc0a578a6cb
#
_entry.id   fb9b3cc3975681be2bfe1cc0a578a6cb
#
_cell.length_a   1.000
_cell.length_b   1.000
_cell.length_c   1.000
_cell.angle_alpha   90.00
_cell.angle_beta   90.00
_cell.angle_gamma   90.00
#
_symmetry.space_group_name_H-M   'P 1'
#
loop_
_entity.id
_entity.type
_entity.pdbx_description
1 polymer ?
#
loop_
_entity_poly.entity_id
_entity_poly.type
_entity_poly.pdbx_seq_one_letter_code
_entity_poly.pdbx_strand_id
1 'polypeptide(L)'
;FNKSHSTGYSIVSYQTAWLKTYFPAQYMAAVLTLEGAAKKIEDLGVYLQDCREVQRPRTRTPEAPHGVSVHSPDVNLSVDGFTVAFNDSEEHVADGGHIRFGLDTIKNVSSAAVRQAVSDRAKNGPFKDALDFCVRVPDINKTGLECLIKAGAFDSLHGFEKRSSLVASIEEMLRSAKQDRDDHQAGQASLFGGGDQAVSE
;
A
#
# COMPACT_ATOMS: atom_id res chain seq x y z
N PHE A 1 1.66 10.78 -42.65
CA PHE A 1 1.41 9.70 -41.63
C PHE A 1 1.03 8.41 -42.37
N ASN A 2 1.72 7.34 -42.06
CA ASN A 2 1.41 6.04 -42.67
C ASN A 2 0.09 5.50 -42.08
N LYS A 3 -0.88 5.13 -42.91
CA LYS A 3 -2.20 4.64 -42.51
C LYS A 3 -2.10 3.38 -41.61
N SER A 4 -1.15 2.49 -41.89
CA SER A 4 -0.93 1.28 -41.05
C SER A 4 -0.48 1.63 -39.64
N HIS A 5 0.36 2.65 -39.48
CA HIS A 5 0.78 3.15 -38.18
C HIS A 5 -0.40 3.76 -37.39
N SER A 6 -1.19 4.61 -38.03
CA SER A 6 -2.40 5.19 -37.44
C SER A 6 -3.40 4.13 -37.01
N THR A 7 -3.59 3.08 -37.78
CA THR A 7 -4.49 1.97 -37.45
C THR A 7 -4.05 1.26 -36.18
N GLY A 8 -2.75 0.96 -36.06
CA GLY A 8 -2.22 0.34 -34.81
C GLY A 8 -2.48 1.20 -33.56
N TYR A 9 -2.19 2.50 -33.62
CA TYR A 9 -2.45 3.42 -32.53
C TYR A 9 -3.95 3.59 -32.21
N SER A 10 -4.81 3.57 -33.24
CA SER A 10 -6.26 3.63 -33.02
C SER A 10 -6.80 2.42 -32.27
N ILE A 11 -6.26 1.23 -32.52
CA ILE A 11 -6.62 0.01 -31.77
C ILE A 11 -6.22 0.15 -30.30
N VAL A 12 -4.98 0.57 -30.03
CA VAL A 12 -4.51 0.77 -28.64
C VAL A 12 -5.35 1.83 -27.93
N SER A 13 -5.63 2.97 -28.60
CA SER A 13 -6.47 4.03 -28.02
C SER A 13 -7.87 3.55 -27.68
N TYR A 14 -8.47 2.74 -28.57
CA TYR A 14 -9.77 2.13 -28.30
C TYR A 14 -9.72 1.18 -27.10
N GLN A 15 -8.70 0.31 -27.02
CA GLN A 15 -8.53 -0.65 -25.93
C GLN A 15 -8.34 0.06 -24.57
N THR A 16 -7.53 1.11 -24.52
CA THR A 16 -7.31 1.89 -23.29
C THR A 16 -8.58 2.62 -22.87
N ALA A 17 -9.32 3.22 -23.80
CA ALA A 17 -10.61 3.86 -23.53
C ALA A 17 -11.65 2.84 -23.02
N TRP A 18 -11.68 1.64 -23.62
CA TRP A 18 -12.56 0.56 -23.21
C TRP A 18 -12.23 0.09 -21.77
N LEU A 19 -10.95 -0.16 -21.47
CA LEU A 19 -10.50 -0.54 -20.14
C LEU A 19 -10.85 0.52 -19.10
N LYS A 20 -10.59 1.80 -19.40
CA LYS A 20 -10.92 2.91 -18.49
C LYS A 20 -12.43 3.02 -18.25
N THR A 21 -13.25 2.67 -19.26
CA THR A 21 -14.71 2.73 -19.15
C THR A 21 -15.26 1.59 -18.30
N TYR A 22 -14.82 0.36 -18.53
CA TYR A 22 -15.43 -0.83 -17.92
C TYR A 22 -14.70 -1.33 -16.68
N PHE A 23 -13.42 -0.96 -16.50
CA PHE A 23 -12.56 -1.34 -15.38
C PHE A 23 -11.79 -0.12 -14.83
N PRO A 24 -12.51 0.95 -14.43
CA PRO A 24 -11.86 2.22 -14.10
C PRO A 24 -10.84 2.13 -12.97
N ALA A 25 -11.15 1.38 -11.90
CA ALA A 25 -10.23 1.23 -10.77
C ALA A 25 -8.95 0.49 -11.16
N GLN A 26 -9.07 -0.62 -11.89
CA GLN A 26 -7.93 -1.42 -12.36
C GLN A 26 -7.07 -0.64 -13.35
N TYR A 27 -7.72 0.06 -14.30
CA TYR A 27 -7.03 0.87 -15.28
C TYR A 27 -6.25 2.01 -14.60
N MET A 28 -6.89 2.76 -13.70
CA MET A 28 -6.23 3.87 -13.02
C MET A 28 -5.14 3.39 -12.04
N ALA A 29 -5.31 2.24 -11.37
CA ALA A 29 -4.26 1.65 -10.56
C ALA A 29 -3.01 1.28 -11.39
N ALA A 30 -3.21 0.72 -12.59
CA ALA A 30 -2.12 0.43 -13.51
C ALA A 30 -1.42 1.70 -14.00
N VAL A 31 -2.18 2.74 -14.37
CA VAL A 31 -1.64 4.04 -14.80
C VAL A 31 -0.82 4.67 -13.67
N LEU A 32 -1.37 4.74 -12.45
CA LEU A 32 -0.66 5.30 -11.29
C LEU A 32 0.62 4.54 -10.95
N THR A 33 0.63 3.21 -11.10
CA THR A 33 1.81 2.38 -10.86
C THR A 33 2.90 2.66 -11.89
N LEU A 34 2.55 2.66 -13.17
CA LEU A 34 3.52 2.84 -14.27
C LEU A 34 4.05 4.28 -14.31
N GLU A 35 3.18 5.26 -14.15
CA GLU A 35 3.57 6.68 -14.15
C GLU A 35 4.32 7.06 -12.88
N GLY A 36 3.94 6.47 -11.72
CA GLY A 36 4.64 6.66 -10.44
C GLY A 36 6.07 6.12 -10.45
N ALA A 37 6.34 5.05 -11.20
CA ALA A 37 7.69 4.52 -11.41
C ALA A 37 8.53 5.39 -12.37
N ALA A 38 7.88 6.06 -13.33
CA ALA A 38 8.54 6.82 -14.40
C ALA A 38 8.71 8.32 -14.08
N LYS A 39 7.86 8.88 -13.23
CA LYS A 39 7.75 10.32 -12.93
C LYS A 39 7.96 10.62 -11.45
N LYS A 40 8.12 11.91 -11.13
CA LYS A 40 8.08 12.36 -9.75
C LYS A 40 6.64 12.24 -9.22
N ILE A 41 6.49 11.93 -7.95
CA ILE A 41 5.18 11.78 -7.30
C ILE A 41 4.30 13.03 -7.43
N GLU A 42 4.92 14.21 -7.54
CA GLU A 42 4.25 15.50 -7.76
C GLU A 42 3.49 15.52 -9.09
N ASP A 43 3.98 14.81 -10.10
CA ASP A 43 3.37 14.72 -11.42
C ASP A 43 2.15 13.78 -11.45
N LEU A 44 1.95 12.97 -10.38
CA LEU A 44 0.78 12.10 -10.27
C LEU A 44 -0.53 12.88 -9.99
N GLY A 45 -0.45 14.14 -9.63
CA GLY A 45 -1.61 14.98 -9.32
C GLY A 45 -2.68 14.96 -10.42
N VAL A 46 -2.27 14.98 -11.70
CA VAL A 46 -3.18 14.92 -12.84
C VAL A 46 -3.96 13.59 -12.89
N TYR A 47 -3.27 12.49 -12.64
CA TYR A 47 -3.91 11.16 -12.64
C TYR A 47 -4.80 10.94 -11.41
N LEU A 48 -4.41 11.50 -10.26
CA LEU A 48 -5.26 11.49 -9.06
C LEU A 48 -6.53 12.32 -9.26
N GLN A 49 -6.43 13.44 -9.99
CA GLN A 49 -7.61 14.21 -10.39
C GLN A 49 -8.49 13.41 -11.37
N ASP A 50 -7.88 12.74 -12.35
CA ASP A 50 -8.61 11.88 -13.29
C ASP A 50 -9.34 10.73 -12.57
N CYS A 51 -8.73 10.14 -11.51
CA CYS A 51 -9.43 9.17 -10.67
C CYS A 51 -10.72 9.72 -10.04
N ARG A 52 -10.75 10.99 -9.65
CA ARG A 52 -11.93 11.63 -9.05
C ARG A 52 -13.06 11.89 -10.07
N GLU A 53 -12.71 12.03 -11.34
CA GLU A 53 -13.63 12.40 -12.41
C GLU A 53 -14.11 11.21 -13.25
N VAL A 54 -13.42 10.05 -13.16
CA VAL A 54 -13.75 8.88 -13.96
C VAL A 54 -15.15 8.37 -13.62
N GLN A 55 -15.95 8.08 -14.65
CA GLN A 55 -17.31 7.57 -14.49
C GLN A 55 -17.31 6.05 -14.42
N ARG A 56 -18.05 5.49 -13.48
CA ARG A 56 -18.29 4.05 -13.36
C ARG A 56 -19.53 3.64 -14.15
N PRO A 57 -19.50 2.59 -15.00
CA PRO A 57 -20.63 2.21 -15.83
C PRO A 57 -21.91 1.89 -15.07
N ARG A 58 -21.79 1.26 -13.88
CA ARG A 58 -22.94 0.85 -13.06
C ARG A 58 -23.59 2.00 -12.29
N THR A 59 -22.87 3.11 -12.12
CA THR A 59 -23.30 4.25 -11.30
C THR A 59 -23.62 5.47 -12.14
N ARG A 60 -24.02 5.31 -13.40
CA ARG A 60 -24.35 6.41 -14.33
C ARG A 60 -25.67 7.13 -13.99
N THR A 61 -25.99 7.27 -12.74
CA THR A 61 -27.06 8.21 -12.32
C THR A 61 -26.44 9.51 -11.90
N PRO A 62 -27.11 10.66 -12.11
CA PRO A 62 -26.58 11.96 -11.70
C PRO A 62 -26.25 12.07 -10.21
N GLU A 63 -26.87 11.22 -9.39
CA GLU A 63 -26.71 11.18 -7.93
C GLU A 63 -25.64 10.19 -7.46
N ALA A 64 -25.13 9.33 -8.34
CA ALA A 64 -24.13 8.34 -7.95
C ALA A 64 -22.74 8.98 -7.74
N PRO A 65 -21.98 8.53 -6.75
CA PRO A 65 -20.64 9.07 -6.54
C PRO A 65 -19.76 8.81 -7.77
N HIS A 66 -19.26 9.89 -8.36
CA HIS A 66 -18.29 9.83 -9.44
C HIS A 66 -16.92 9.48 -8.88
N GLY A 67 -16.08 8.89 -9.74
CA GLY A 67 -14.69 8.65 -9.46
C GLY A 67 -14.37 7.31 -8.79
N VAL A 68 -13.08 7.08 -8.73
CA VAL A 68 -12.44 5.98 -8.01
C VAL A 68 -11.65 6.61 -6.87
N SER A 69 -12.00 6.28 -5.65
CA SER A 69 -11.28 6.78 -4.48
C SER A 69 -9.86 6.19 -4.41
N VAL A 70 -8.89 7.01 -4.03
CA VAL A 70 -7.52 6.59 -3.79
C VAL A 70 -7.24 6.75 -2.29
N HIS A 71 -6.98 5.64 -1.63
CA HIS A 71 -6.77 5.56 -0.19
C HIS A 71 -5.27 5.59 0.14
N SER A 72 -4.95 6.10 1.33
CA SER A 72 -3.59 6.13 1.87
C SER A 72 -2.96 4.73 1.93
N PRO A 73 -1.62 4.63 1.95
CA PRO A 73 -0.95 3.35 2.15
C PRO A 73 -1.27 2.75 3.52
N ASP A 74 -1.16 1.43 3.62
CA ASP A 74 -1.36 0.67 4.85
C ASP A 74 -0.44 -0.55 4.85
N VAL A 75 0.33 -0.75 5.92
CA VAL A 75 1.31 -1.84 6.00
C VAL A 75 0.68 -3.22 5.93
N ASN A 76 -0.60 -3.35 6.32
CA ASN A 76 -1.33 -4.61 6.31
C ASN A 76 -2.16 -4.85 5.04
N LEU A 77 -2.43 -3.81 4.24
CA LEU A 77 -3.30 -3.91 3.06
C LEU A 77 -2.58 -3.60 1.75
N SER A 78 -1.63 -2.64 1.75
CA SER A 78 -0.92 -2.23 0.55
C SER A 78 0.09 -3.29 0.09
N VAL A 79 0.32 -3.36 -1.22
CA VAL A 79 1.42 -4.11 -1.83
C VAL A 79 2.46 -3.12 -2.39
N ASP A 80 3.33 -3.58 -3.28
CA ASP A 80 4.37 -2.74 -3.91
C ASP A 80 3.78 -1.56 -4.71
N GLY A 81 2.95 -1.81 -5.72
CA GLY A 81 2.30 -0.78 -6.55
C GLY A 81 0.89 -0.39 -6.08
N PHE A 82 0.26 0.50 -6.83
CA PHE A 82 -1.15 0.81 -6.63
C PHE A 82 -2.00 -0.41 -6.99
N THR A 83 -2.93 -0.77 -6.11
CA THR A 83 -3.80 -1.94 -6.30
C THR A 83 -5.25 -1.59 -6.04
N VAL A 84 -6.14 -2.36 -6.67
CA VAL A 84 -7.57 -2.29 -6.35
C VAL A 84 -7.84 -3.12 -5.11
N ALA A 85 -8.51 -2.52 -4.16
CA ALA A 85 -8.98 -3.17 -2.94
C ALA A 85 -10.50 -2.97 -2.80
N PHE A 86 -11.12 -3.83 -2.03
CA PHE A 86 -12.55 -3.79 -1.69
C PHE A 86 -12.67 -3.76 -0.17
N ASN A 87 -13.67 -3.05 0.35
CA ASN A 87 -14.02 -3.14 1.76
C ASN A 87 -14.82 -4.43 2.00
N ASP A 88 -14.85 -4.94 3.23
CA ASP A 88 -15.51 -6.19 3.58
C ASP A 88 -17.01 -6.25 3.20
N SER A 89 -17.66 -5.09 3.11
CA SER A 89 -19.06 -4.95 2.72
C SER A 89 -19.29 -4.69 1.23
N GLU A 90 -18.22 -4.53 0.43
CA GLU A 90 -18.34 -4.23 -1.00
C GLU A 90 -18.41 -5.50 -1.84
N GLU A 91 -19.34 -5.53 -2.80
CA GLU A 91 -19.36 -6.57 -3.81
C GLU A 91 -18.15 -6.46 -4.74
N HIS A 92 -17.44 -7.56 -4.96
CA HIS A 92 -16.29 -7.64 -5.86
C HIS A 92 -16.78 -7.63 -7.32
N VAL A 93 -17.04 -6.45 -7.84
CA VAL A 93 -17.49 -6.23 -9.22
C VAL A 93 -16.40 -5.57 -10.06
N ALA A 94 -16.46 -5.77 -11.38
CA ALA A 94 -15.42 -5.32 -12.31
C ALA A 94 -15.17 -3.81 -12.31
N ASP A 95 -16.21 -3.00 -12.07
CA ASP A 95 -16.13 -1.54 -11.98
C ASP A 95 -16.16 -1.01 -10.52
N GLY A 96 -16.07 -1.91 -9.53
CA GLY A 96 -16.07 -1.61 -8.10
C GLY A 96 -14.69 -1.38 -7.50
N GLY A 97 -14.68 -1.31 -6.16
CA GLY A 97 -13.48 -1.15 -5.36
C GLY A 97 -12.90 0.27 -5.34
N HIS A 98 -11.81 0.40 -4.61
CA HIS A 98 -11.02 1.63 -4.50
C HIS A 98 -9.56 1.32 -4.78
N ILE A 99 -8.77 2.34 -5.10
CA ILE A 99 -7.33 2.19 -5.31
C ILE A 99 -6.63 2.42 -3.97
N ARG A 100 -5.70 1.56 -3.61
CA ARG A 100 -4.82 1.73 -2.46
C ARG A 100 -3.42 2.08 -2.91
N PHE A 101 -2.82 3.06 -2.23
CA PHE A 101 -1.45 3.52 -2.49
C PHE A 101 -0.46 2.38 -2.25
N GLY A 102 0.48 2.17 -3.17
CA GLY A 102 1.55 1.18 -3.04
C GLY A 102 2.65 1.63 -2.09
N LEU A 103 3.24 0.68 -1.35
CA LEU A 103 4.32 1.00 -0.40
C LEU A 103 5.62 1.42 -1.11
N ASP A 104 5.88 0.89 -2.31
CA ASP A 104 7.10 1.18 -3.09
C ASP A 104 7.09 2.58 -3.72
N THR A 105 5.92 3.22 -3.78
CA THR A 105 5.77 4.59 -4.27
C THR A 105 6.11 5.64 -3.21
N ILE A 106 6.29 5.22 -1.95
CA ILE A 106 6.65 6.11 -0.85
C ILE A 106 8.16 6.38 -0.91
N LYS A 107 8.52 7.65 -0.98
CA LYS A 107 9.91 8.10 -1.08
C LYS A 107 10.78 7.48 0.05
N ASN A 108 11.97 7.05 -0.31
CA ASN A 108 12.98 6.46 0.59
C ASN A 108 12.61 5.11 1.22
N VAL A 109 11.51 4.50 0.82
CA VAL A 109 11.20 3.11 1.18
C VAL A 109 11.86 2.20 0.15
N SER A 110 12.63 1.22 0.58
CA SER A 110 13.31 0.31 -0.34
C SER A 110 12.35 -0.78 -0.83
N SER A 111 12.43 -1.11 -2.12
CA SER A 111 11.64 -2.22 -2.70
C SER A 111 11.96 -3.57 -2.04
N ALA A 112 13.16 -3.73 -1.45
CA ALA A 112 13.50 -4.93 -0.68
C ALA A 112 12.66 -5.03 0.60
N ALA A 113 12.57 -3.94 1.38
CA ALA A 113 11.75 -3.89 2.59
C ALA A 113 10.27 -4.08 2.28
N VAL A 114 9.76 -3.51 1.18
CA VAL A 114 8.37 -3.68 0.74
C VAL A 114 8.08 -5.14 0.40
N ARG A 115 8.91 -5.78 -0.43
CA ARG A 115 8.75 -7.20 -0.77
C ARG A 115 8.82 -8.09 0.46
N GLN A 116 9.72 -7.79 1.39
CA GLN A 116 9.83 -8.51 2.66
C GLN A 116 8.55 -8.35 3.49
N ALA A 117 8.05 -7.13 3.66
CA ALA A 117 6.81 -6.86 4.40
C ALA A 117 5.61 -7.61 3.81
N VAL A 118 5.43 -7.54 2.48
CA VAL A 118 4.33 -8.22 1.78
C VAL A 118 4.45 -9.76 1.91
N SER A 119 5.66 -10.30 1.71
CA SER A 119 5.90 -11.74 1.83
C SER A 119 5.73 -12.25 3.26
N ASP A 120 6.23 -11.50 4.24
CA ASP A 120 6.17 -11.91 5.64
C ASP A 120 4.72 -11.90 6.16
N ARG A 121 3.96 -10.83 5.92
CA ARG A 121 2.55 -10.78 6.35
C ARG A 121 1.68 -11.86 5.71
N ALA A 122 2.01 -12.29 4.46
CA ALA A 122 1.30 -13.38 3.80
C ALA A 122 1.54 -14.74 4.49
N LYS A 123 2.70 -14.92 5.14
CA LYS A 123 3.08 -16.15 5.84
C LYS A 123 2.69 -16.14 7.32
N ASN A 124 2.94 -15.01 7.98
CA ASN A 124 2.88 -14.88 9.44
C ASN A 124 1.69 -14.04 9.92
N GLY A 125 0.81 -13.62 9.00
CA GLY A 125 -0.35 -12.79 9.31
C GLY A 125 -0.02 -11.28 9.40
N PRO A 126 -1.04 -10.45 9.64
CA PRO A 126 -0.89 -9.00 9.68
C PRO A 126 0.07 -8.54 10.78
N PHE A 127 0.68 -7.38 10.58
CA PHE A 127 1.48 -6.71 11.60
C PHE A 127 0.58 -6.19 12.71
N LYS A 128 1.01 -6.36 13.95
CA LYS A 128 0.25 -5.94 15.15
C LYS A 128 0.45 -4.45 15.46
N ASP A 129 1.67 -3.98 15.29
CA ASP A 129 2.10 -2.59 15.52
C ASP A 129 3.37 -2.25 14.75
N ALA A 130 3.89 -1.03 14.94
CA ALA A 130 5.10 -0.56 14.26
C ALA A 130 6.38 -1.27 14.74
N LEU A 131 6.44 -1.74 15.98
CA LEU A 131 7.57 -2.50 16.49
C LEU A 131 7.60 -3.91 15.89
N ASP A 132 6.46 -4.61 15.87
CA ASP A 132 6.32 -5.91 15.21
C ASP A 132 6.72 -5.83 13.73
N PHE A 133 6.34 -4.74 13.04
CA PHE A 133 6.81 -4.46 11.68
C PHE A 133 8.34 -4.36 11.62
N CYS A 134 8.97 -3.59 12.51
CA CYS A 134 10.44 -3.44 12.52
C CYS A 134 11.17 -4.75 12.83
N VAL A 135 10.61 -5.60 13.70
CA VAL A 135 11.18 -6.93 14.01
C VAL A 135 11.14 -7.84 12.78
N ARG A 136 10.00 -7.86 12.08
CA ARG A 136 9.73 -8.77 10.95
C ARG A 136 10.27 -8.27 9.61
N VAL A 137 10.59 -6.96 9.50
CA VAL A 137 11.12 -6.33 8.28
C VAL A 137 12.49 -5.68 8.57
N PRO A 138 13.56 -6.49 8.77
CA PRO A 138 14.90 -5.99 9.09
C PRO A 138 15.51 -5.07 8.03
N ASP A 139 15.07 -5.16 6.77
CA ASP A 139 15.57 -4.32 5.68
C ASP A 139 15.03 -2.87 5.71
N ILE A 140 14.12 -2.55 6.64
CA ILE A 140 13.64 -1.18 6.81
C ILE A 140 14.69 -0.32 7.53
N ASN A 141 15.04 0.80 6.92
CA ASN A 141 15.91 1.78 7.53
C ASN A 141 15.14 2.91 8.20
N LYS A 142 15.84 3.72 9.01
CA LYS A 142 15.25 4.86 9.75
C LYS A 142 14.44 5.79 8.83
N THR A 143 15.02 6.20 7.72
CA THR A 143 14.40 7.15 6.78
C THR A 143 13.15 6.56 6.11
N GLY A 144 13.20 5.30 5.71
CA GLY A 144 12.06 4.59 5.12
C GLY A 144 10.92 4.42 6.12
N LEU A 145 11.22 4.04 7.36
CA LEU A 145 10.23 3.91 8.42
C LEU A 145 9.58 5.27 8.74
N GLU A 146 10.36 6.33 8.81
CA GLU A 146 9.84 7.69 8.99
C GLU A 146 8.89 8.09 7.85
N CYS A 147 9.25 7.79 6.60
CA CYS A 147 8.40 8.08 5.45
C CYS A 147 7.12 7.26 5.46
N LEU A 148 7.16 5.97 5.85
CA LEU A 148 5.97 5.13 6.02
C LEU A 148 5.02 5.70 7.08
N ILE A 149 5.54 6.09 8.25
CA ILE A 149 4.74 6.67 9.33
C ILE A 149 4.10 7.99 8.87
N LYS A 150 4.88 8.89 8.26
CA LYS A 150 4.38 10.18 7.76
C LYS A 150 3.34 10.03 6.66
N ALA A 151 3.48 9.02 5.80
CA ALA A 151 2.49 8.70 4.77
C ALA A 151 1.20 8.09 5.32
N GLY A 152 1.17 7.69 6.59
CA GLY A 152 0.01 7.10 7.25
C GLY A 152 -0.10 5.60 7.12
N ALA A 153 0.97 4.92 6.74
CA ALA A 153 0.97 3.47 6.54
C ALA A 153 0.68 2.66 7.82
N PHE A 154 0.75 3.28 8.98
CA PHE A 154 0.46 2.69 10.30
C PHE A 154 -0.81 3.25 10.95
N ASP A 155 -1.60 4.08 10.27
CA ASP A 155 -2.76 4.73 10.88
C ASP A 155 -3.85 3.74 11.30
N SER A 156 -4.02 2.65 10.57
CA SER A 156 -4.96 1.58 10.94
C SER A 156 -4.61 0.88 12.25
N LEU A 157 -3.32 0.88 12.62
CA LEU A 157 -2.81 0.21 13.82
C LEU A 157 -2.74 1.15 15.03
N HIS A 158 -2.39 2.42 14.81
CA HIS A 158 -2.07 3.35 15.89
C HIS A 158 -2.97 4.59 15.96
N GLY A 159 -3.68 4.89 14.88
CA GLY A 159 -4.39 6.16 14.71
C GLY A 159 -3.50 7.29 14.19
N PHE A 160 -4.11 8.19 13.45
CA PHE A 160 -3.46 9.34 12.83
C PHE A 160 -2.74 10.24 13.84
N GLU A 161 -3.31 10.43 15.02
CA GLU A 161 -2.78 11.27 16.11
C GLU A 161 -1.47 10.75 16.70
N LYS A 162 -1.14 9.47 16.49
CA LYS A 162 0.09 8.85 17.01
C LYS A 162 1.30 9.00 16.07
N ARG A 163 1.13 9.53 14.87
CA ARG A 163 2.26 9.67 13.92
C ARG A 163 3.46 10.39 14.51
N SER A 164 3.24 11.50 15.24
CA SER A 164 4.34 12.27 15.86
C SER A 164 5.10 11.48 16.90
N SER A 165 4.40 10.75 17.76
CA SER A 165 5.01 9.91 18.79
C SER A 165 5.75 8.71 18.18
N LEU A 166 5.20 8.09 17.13
CA LEU A 166 5.88 7.02 16.40
C LEU A 166 7.18 7.50 15.75
N VAL A 167 7.15 8.69 15.13
CA VAL A 167 8.37 9.28 14.56
C VAL A 167 9.43 9.53 15.62
N ALA A 168 9.04 10.03 16.80
CA ALA A 168 9.97 10.25 17.93
C ALA A 168 10.58 8.94 18.47
N SER A 169 9.85 7.82 18.36
CA SER A 169 10.28 6.51 18.88
C SER A 169 11.06 5.65 17.86
N ILE A 170 11.30 6.12 16.63
CA ILE A 170 11.90 5.32 15.55
C ILE A 170 13.23 4.68 15.98
N GLU A 171 14.13 5.46 16.60
CA GLU A 171 15.46 4.95 16.98
C GLU A 171 15.37 3.85 18.06
N GLU A 172 14.46 4.02 18.99
CA GLU A 172 14.19 3.04 20.03
C GLU A 172 13.57 1.77 19.43
N MET A 173 12.56 1.90 18.57
CA MET A 173 11.93 0.76 17.88
C MET A 173 12.94 -0.04 17.07
N LEU A 174 13.80 0.61 16.27
CA LEU A 174 14.81 -0.08 15.47
C LEU A 174 15.88 -0.76 16.35
N ARG A 175 16.26 -0.17 17.48
CA ARG A 175 17.18 -0.77 18.45
C ARG A 175 16.56 -2.00 19.11
N SER A 176 15.33 -1.87 19.62
CA SER A 176 14.60 -2.99 20.24
C SER A 176 14.36 -4.13 19.25
N ALA A 177 13.95 -3.81 18.03
CA ALA A 177 13.76 -4.81 16.98
C ALA A 177 15.05 -5.56 16.61
N LYS A 178 16.19 -4.89 16.66
CA LYS A 178 17.49 -5.55 16.45
C LYS A 178 17.82 -6.47 17.62
N GLN A 179 17.64 -6.01 18.86
CA GLN A 179 17.85 -6.81 20.05
C GLN A 179 17.00 -8.09 20.06
N ASP A 180 15.71 -7.96 19.77
CA ASP A 180 14.79 -9.10 19.71
C ASP A 180 15.22 -10.14 18.67
N ARG A 181 15.69 -9.71 17.50
CA ARG A 181 16.22 -10.62 16.48
C ARG A 181 17.49 -11.33 16.92
N ASP A 182 18.43 -10.60 17.54
CA ASP A 182 19.69 -11.13 18.02
C ASP A 182 19.44 -12.17 19.16
N ASP A 183 18.50 -11.89 20.05
CA ASP A 183 18.11 -12.79 21.16
C ASP A 183 17.44 -14.07 20.61
N HIS A 184 16.58 -13.95 19.59
CA HIS A 184 15.98 -15.11 18.92
C HIS A 184 17.02 -15.96 18.19
N GLN A 185 18.01 -15.35 17.53
CA GLN A 185 19.09 -16.07 16.85
C GLN A 185 20.04 -16.76 17.85
N ALA A 186 20.24 -16.16 19.01
CA ALA A 186 21.08 -16.74 20.08
C ALA A 186 20.35 -17.88 20.85
N GLY A 187 19.10 -18.18 20.54
CA GLY A 187 18.29 -19.21 21.22
C GLY A 187 17.89 -18.84 22.65
N GLN A 188 18.04 -17.57 23.04
CA GLN A 188 17.60 -17.04 24.32
C GLN A 188 16.15 -16.59 24.18
N ALA A 189 15.23 -17.27 24.86
CA ALA A 189 13.88 -16.73 25.06
C ALA A 189 14.00 -15.40 25.82
N SER A 190 13.46 -14.31 25.24
CA SER A 190 13.45 -13.01 25.90
C SER A 190 12.87 -13.16 27.32
N LEU A 191 13.59 -12.65 28.32
CA LEU A 191 13.21 -12.75 29.74
C LEU A 191 11.86 -12.08 30.04
N PHE A 192 11.31 -11.31 29.10
CA PHE A 192 10.07 -10.55 29.21
C PHE A 192 8.96 -11.02 28.25
N GLY A 193 9.23 -12.00 27.39
CA GLY A 193 8.27 -12.54 26.41
C GLY A 193 7.61 -13.86 26.78
N GLY A 194 7.90 -14.42 27.93
CA GLY A 194 7.46 -15.76 28.34
C GLY A 194 6.36 -15.77 29.42
N GLY A 195 5.32 -15.01 29.24
CA GLY A 195 4.22 -14.98 30.21
C GLY A 195 2.86 -15.30 29.60
N ASP A 196 2.70 -16.49 28.97
CA ASP A 196 1.39 -17.15 28.86
C ASP A 196 1.58 -18.62 28.45
N GLN A 197 2.04 -19.42 29.38
CA GLN A 197 1.67 -20.84 29.39
C GLN A 197 0.65 -21.03 30.51
N ALA A 198 -0.60 -21.12 30.08
CA ALA A 198 -1.69 -21.58 30.94
C ALA A 198 -1.33 -22.96 31.47
N VAL A 199 -1.22 -23.04 32.81
CA VAL A 199 -1.24 -24.29 33.55
C VAL A 199 -2.67 -24.84 33.42
N SER A 200 -2.82 -25.95 32.71
CA SER A 200 -4.02 -26.78 32.76
C SER A 200 -3.78 -27.86 33.80
N GLU A 201 -4.49 -27.81 34.89
CA GLU A 201 -4.95 -28.99 35.65
C GLU A 201 -6.37 -29.35 35.22
#